data_505c36f412d6c7c564e70b28f46a3052
#
_entry.id   505c36f412d6c7c564e70b28f46a3052
#
_cell.length_a   1.000
_cell.length_b   1.000
_cell.length_c   1.000
_cell.angle_alpha   90.00
_cell.angle_beta   90.00
_cell.angle_gamma   90.00
#
_symmetry.space_group_name_H-M   'P 1'
#
loop_
_entity.id
_entity.type
_entity.pdbx_description
1 polymer ?
#
loop_
_entity_poly.entity_id
_entity_poly.type
_entity_poly.pdbx_seq_one_letter_code
_entity_poly.pdbx_strand_id
1 'polypeptide(L)'
;MIVKFSHHGKGKASGVLDYLLKEKGSKGTLVPRTHAKVLYGDPVLTEHLINTTPYKSKYKSGYLSFSEYADEISEADKKRIMQEFEAIIFCGLDSDQYDILWVEHADKDIDEAHPVGRLELNFVIPCQELRSGKSFQPYYEPADQKRVNAWKNIINSEVKTIKGEPLSDPNDPERKRLVNPYSSNAPRPTPFDVKTYTKKDADKDEETIANPPSRNLLEEAIKRRLLLDWQNGIAMNRRMVLRRLEQWGLTINRGNSEKTLSVTSSKLADKNGKPMGVRLKGGMFEKGFSGYQFDPEAKEREHSRYDKSVNREDRKQLDEQHLATGIEIKEAYHQKRYGSTAIAESLVSDTEAKQELEVAKPAPTETYSPSFRPGF
;
A
#
# COMPACT_ATOMS: atom_id res chain seq x y z
N MET A 1 -9.89 -3.00 -0.28
CA MET A 1 -8.44 -3.27 -0.40
C MET A 1 -7.74 -2.13 -1.15
N ILE A 2 -6.48 -1.83 -0.82
CA ILE A 2 -5.58 -0.94 -1.56
C ILE A 2 -4.29 -1.66 -1.92
N VAL A 3 -3.68 -1.25 -3.04
CA VAL A 3 -2.37 -1.76 -3.50
C VAL A 3 -1.32 -0.65 -3.37
N LYS A 4 -0.18 -0.96 -2.79
CA LYS A 4 0.92 -0.02 -2.69
C LYS A 4 2.27 -0.66 -2.99
N PHE A 5 3.05 0.00 -3.84
CA PHE A 5 4.44 -0.34 -4.10
C PHE A 5 5.38 0.60 -3.38
N SER A 6 6.40 0.07 -2.73
CA SER A 6 7.42 0.84 -2.04
C SER A 6 8.43 1.45 -3.02
N HIS A 7 9.03 2.60 -2.63
CA HIS A 7 9.94 3.32 -3.53
C HIS A 7 11.36 2.73 -3.61
N HIS A 8 11.78 1.93 -2.62
CA HIS A 8 13.20 1.62 -2.41
C HIS A 8 13.45 0.12 -2.39
N GLY A 9 14.19 -0.33 -3.37
CA GLY A 9 14.71 -1.68 -3.46
C GLY A 9 16.21 -1.70 -3.79
N LYS A 10 17.02 -0.83 -3.16
CA LYS A 10 18.46 -0.68 -3.47
C LYS A 10 19.39 -1.28 -2.41
N GLY A 11 18.85 -1.58 -1.24
CA GLY A 11 19.61 -2.11 -0.11
C GLY A 11 19.76 -3.64 -0.14
N LYS A 12 20.40 -4.18 0.91
CA LYS A 12 20.44 -5.61 1.16
C LYS A 12 19.05 -6.15 1.50
N ALA A 13 18.83 -7.41 1.24
CA ALA A 13 17.58 -8.11 1.54
C ALA A 13 17.19 -8.06 3.02
N SER A 14 18.18 -8.10 3.92
CA SER A 14 17.95 -8.08 5.38
C SER A 14 17.02 -6.94 5.82
N GLY A 15 17.12 -5.76 5.22
CA GLY A 15 16.29 -4.64 5.61
C GLY A 15 14.79 -4.87 5.38
N VAL A 16 14.41 -5.46 4.24
CA VAL A 16 13.00 -5.75 3.93
C VAL A 16 12.54 -7.05 4.60
N LEU A 17 13.37 -8.08 4.64
CA LEU A 17 13.02 -9.37 5.26
C LEU A 17 12.91 -9.27 6.78
N ASP A 18 13.82 -8.54 7.44
CA ASP A 18 13.73 -8.29 8.88
C ASP A 18 12.45 -7.51 9.22
N TYR A 19 12.08 -6.51 8.40
CA TYR A 19 10.80 -5.79 8.58
C TYR A 19 9.58 -6.72 8.46
N LEU A 20 9.60 -7.66 7.52
CA LEU A 20 8.47 -8.55 7.29
C LEU A 20 8.38 -9.68 8.30
N LEU A 21 9.51 -10.25 8.71
CA LEU A 21 9.57 -11.50 9.47
C LEU A 21 9.94 -11.32 10.92
N LYS A 22 10.44 -10.14 11.31
CA LYS A 22 10.97 -9.89 12.66
C LYS A 22 10.40 -8.60 13.25
N GLU A 23 10.40 -8.55 14.57
CA GLU A 23 10.04 -7.38 15.36
C GLU A 23 11.06 -7.13 16.47
N LYS A 24 11.00 -5.95 17.07
CA LYS A 24 11.87 -5.63 18.22
C LYS A 24 11.29 -6.25 19.47
N GLY A 25 11.99 -7.22 20.03
CA GLY A 25 11.70 -7.78 21.34
C GLY A 25 12.01 -6.80 22.49
N SER A 26 11.66 -7.18 23.71
CA SER A 26 11.78 -6.37 24.93
C SER A 26 13.20 -5.86 25.21
N LYS A 27 14.23 -6.56 24.76
CA LYS A 27 15.65 -6.18 24.90
C LYS A 27 16.22 -5.47 23.66
N GLY A 28 15.37 -5.08 22.69
CA GLY A 28 15.80 -4.45 21.44
C GLY A 28 16.42 -5.40 20.41
N THR A 29 16.53 -6.69 20.72
CA THR A 29 16.94 -7.74 19.77
C THR A 29 15.81 -8.04 18.78
N LEU A 30 16.16 -8.43 17.57
CA LEU A 30 15.17 -8.89 16.61
C LEU A 30 14.71 -10.30 16.96
N VAL A 31 13.40 -10.48 17.07
CA VAL A 31 12.73 -11.76 17.32
C VAL A 31 11.74 -12.03 16.18
N PRO A 32 11.30 -13.27 15.95
CA PRO A 32 10.22 -13.55 14.99
C PRO A 32 9.01 -12.66 15.27
N ARG A 33 8.43 -12.08 14.21
CA ARG A 33 7.29 -11.18 14.33
C ARG A 33 6.03 -11.98 14.67
N THR A 34 5.39 -11.60 15.75
CA THR A 34 4.07 -12.12 16.12
C THR A 34 3.05 -11.71 15.05
N HIS A 35 2.14 -12.61 14.70
CA HIS A 35 1.13 -12.38 13.64
C HIS A 35 1.72 -12.09 12.23
N ALA A 36 2.96 -12.55 11.97
CA ALA A 36 3.49 -12.65 10.62
C ALA A 36 3.54 -14.11 10.17
N LYS A 37 3.06 -14.39 8.97
CA LYS A 37 3.03 -15.73 8.38
C LYS A 37 3.52 -15.69 6.95
N VAL A 38 4.53 -16.49 6.60
CA VAL A 38 4.89 -16.71 5.20
C VAL A 38 3.78 -17.53 4.55
N LEU A 39 3.16 -16.98 3.50
CA LEU A 39 2.09 -17.63 2.75
C LEU A 39 2.60 -18.35 1.52
N TYR A 40 3.62 -17.78 0.85
CA TYR A 40 4.22 -18.34 -0.36
C TYR A 40 5.64 -17.82 -0.55
N GLY A 41 6.49 -18.59 -1.24
CA GLY A 41 7.88 -18.27 -1.51
C GLY A 41 8.83 -18.72 -0.39
N ASP A 42 10.14 -18.64 -0.67
CA ASP A 42 11.21 -19.00 0.28
C ASP A 42 12.02 -17.75 0.65
N PRO A 43 11.97 -17.28 1.91
CA PRO A 43 12.74 -16.13 2.36
C PRO A 43 14.25 -16.25 2.10
N VAL A 44 14.82 -17.46 2.18
CA VAL A 44 16.26 -17.70 1.95
C VAL A 44 16.60 -17.55 0.48
N LEU A 45 15.78 -18.10 -0.41
CA LEU A 45 15.94 -17.93 -1.86
C LEU A 45 15.78 -16.45 -2.25
N THR A 46 14.74 -15.81 -1.79
CA THR A 46 14.48 -14.37 -2.04
C THR A 46 15.64 -13.50 -1.53
N GLU A 47 16.18 -13.81 -0.34
CA GLU A 47 17.37 -13.12 0.19
C GLU A 47 18.58 -13.29 -0.72
N HIS A 48 18.85 -14.51 -1.14
CA HIS A 48 19.97 -14.83 -2.05
C HIS A 48 19.84 -14.06 -3.36
N LEU A 49 18.70 -14.13 -4.02
CA LEU A 49 18.43 -13.44 -5.28
C LEU A 49 18.61 -11.92 -5.17
N ILE A 50 18.11 -11.30 -4.10
CA ILE A 50 18.28 -9.86 -3.86
C ILE A 50 19.74 -9.49 -3.63
N ASN A 51 20.46 -10.28 -2.82
CA ASN A 51 21.84 -9.96 -2.46
C ASN A 51 22.82 -10.18 -3.60
N THR A 52 22.56 -11.14 -4.51
CA THR A 52 23.43 -11.49 -5.64
C THR A 52 23.16 -10.68 -6.90
N THR A 53 21.98 -10.05 -7.04
CA THR A 53 21.67 -9.26 -8.24
C THR A 53 22.68 -8.12 -8.44
N PRO A 54 23.24 -7.95 -9.65
CA PRO A 54 24.21 -6.89 -9.94
C PRO A 54 23.56 -5.52 -10.15
N TYR A 55 22.23 -5.46 -10.21
CA TYR A 55 21.51 -4.24 -10.56
C TYR A 55 21.32 -3.29 -9.38
N LYS A 56 21.23 -1.98 -9.68
CA LYS A 56 20.98 -0.94 -8.68
C LYS A 56 19.61 -1.10 -8.01
N SER A 57 18.57 -1.44 -8.75
CA SER A 57 17.28 -1.85 -8.22
C SER A 57 17.35 -3.35 -7.95
N LYS A 58 17.36 -3.74 -6.68
CA LYS A 58 17.55 -5.13 -6.27
C LYS A 58 16.25 -5.87 -6.07
N TYR A 59 15.22 -5.17 -5.59
CA TYR A 59 13.90 -5.74 -5.36
C TYR A 59 12.81 -4.68 -5.46
N LYS A 60 11.59 -5.13 -5.68
CA LYS A 60 10.36 -4.36 -5.54
C LYS A 60 9.55 -4.97 -4.42
N SER A 61 9.14 -4.16 -3.46
CA SER A 61 8.25 -4.58 -2.38
C SER A 61 6.98 -3.76 -2.37
N GLY A 62 5.98 -4.27 -1.69
CA GLY A 62 4.72 -3.59 -1.53
C GLY A 62 3.77 -4.39 -0.66
N TYR A 63 2.53 -3.95 -0.63
CA TYR A 63 1.49 -4.63 0.13
C TYR A 63 0.09 -4.41 -0.45
N LEU A 64 -0.77 -5.36 -0.19
CA LEU A 64 -2.21 -5.26 -0.33
C LEU A 64 -2.77 -5.05 1.08
N SER A 65 -3.35 -3.91 1.36
CA SER A 65 -3.88 -3.58 2.68
C SER A 65 -5.40 -3.57 2.65
N PHE A 66 -5.97 -4.26 3.61
CA PHE A 66 -7.40 -4.43 3.76
C PHE A 66 -7.90 -3.61 4.95
N SER A 67 -9.16 -3.27 4.96
CA SER A 67 -9.83 -2.73 6.14
C SER A 67 -10.41 -3.83 7.01
N GLU A 68 -10.54 -5.00 6.43
CA GLU A 68 -11.07 -6.21 7.02
C GLU A 68 -10.00 -6.89 7.89
N TYR A 69 -10.43 -7.62 8.92
CA TYR A 69 -9.55 -8.42 9.75
C TYR A 69 -9.12 -9.69 9.00
N ALA A 70 -7.98 -10.26 9.39
CA ALA A 70 -7.40 -11.39 8.67
C ALA A 70 -8.26 -12.67 8.75
N ASP A 71 -9.06 -12.82 9.79
CA ASP A 71 -10.02 -13.90 9.97
C ASP A 71 -11.37 -13.66 9.26
N GLU A 72 -11.62 -12.45 8.77
CA GLU A 72 -12.81 -12.15 7.97
C GLU A 72 -12.66 -12.48 6.48
N ILE A 73 -11.46 -12.79 6.01
CA ILE A 73 -11.19 -13.17 4.61
C ILE A 73 -10.74 -14.64 4.59
N SER A 74 -11.42 -15.45 3.77
CA SER A 74 -11.09 -16.86 3.68
C SER A 74 -9.68 -17.11 3.14
N GLU A 75 -9.02 -18.19 3.56
CA GLU A 75 -7.70 -18.58 3.03
C GLU A 75 -7.75 -18.82 1.51
N ALA A 76 -8.89 -19.30 1.00
CA ALA A 76 -9.11 -19.48 -0.43
C ALA A 76 -9.10 -18.12 -1.18
N ASP A 77 -9.77 -17.10 -0.62
CA ASP A 77 -9.78 -15.77 -1.20
C ASP A 77 -8.42 -15.07 -1.09
N LYS A 78 -7.71 -15.24 0.03
CA LYS A 78 -6.33 -14.76 0.16
C LYS A 78 -5.43 -15.36 -0.94
N LYS A 79 -5.52 -16.67 -1.13
CA LYS A 79 -4.77 -17.39 -2.19
C LYS A 79 -5.16 -16.88 -3.58
N ARG A 80 -6.46 -16.76 -3.87
CA ARG A 80 -6.98 -16.21 -5.12
C ARG A 80 -6.42 -14.81 -5.39
N ILE A 81 -6.48 -13.91 -4.42
CA ILE A 81 -5.99 -12.53 -4.53
C ILE A 81 -4.49 -12.51 -4.86
N MET A 82 -3.68 -13.33 -4.19
CA MET A 82 -2.24 -13.44 -4.46
C MET A 82 -1.98 -13.94 -5.87
N GLN A 83 -2.65 -15.02 -6.29
CA GLN A 83 -2.48 -15.62 -7.62
C GLN A 83 -2.88 -14.66 -8.74
N GLU A 84 -4.01 -13.96 -8.60
CA GLU A 84 -4.46 -12.98 -9.58
C GLU A 84 -3.53 -11.75 -9.60
N PHE A 85 -3.01 -11.31 -8.46
CA PHE A 85 -1.98 -10.27 -8.42
C PHE A 85 -0.72 -10.68 -9.17
N GLU A 86 -0.24 -11.90 -8.96
CA GLU A 86 0.90 -12.44 -9.70
C GLU A 86 0.62 -12.48 -11.20
N ALA A 87 -0.54 -12.97 -11.60
CA ALA A 87 -0.94 -13.04 -13.01
C ALA A 87 -0.90 -11.67 -13.70
N ILE A 88 -1.31 -10.60 -13.01
CA ILE A 88 -1.26 -9.26 -13.60
C ILE A 88 0.12 -8.59 -13.54
N ILE A 89 0.99 -8.99 -12.61
CA ILE A 89 2.35 -8.42 -12.49
C ILE A 89 3.32 -9.13 -13.44
N PHE A 90 3.19 -10.44 -13.57
CA PHE A 90 4.11 -11.30 -14.34
C PHE A 90 3.53 -11.73 -15.69
N CYS A 91 2.54 -11.01 -16.23
CA CYS A 91 1.89 -11.35 -17.50
C CYS A 91 2.92 -11.79 -18.56
N GLY A 92 2.70 -12.97 -19.17
CA GLY A 92 3.56 -13.51 -20.22
C GLY A 92 4.93 -14.04 -19.78
N LEU A 93 5.16 -14.17 -18.47
CA LEU A 93 6.31 -14.88 -17.90
C LEU A 93 5.89 -16.23 -17.32
N ASP A 94 6.75 -17.21 -17.48
CA ASP A 94 6.62 -18.51 -16.83
C ASP A 94 7.03 -18.43 -15.34
N SER A 95 6.55 -19.37 -14.54
CA SER A 95 6.76 -19.38 -13.08
C SER A 95 8.23 -19.50 -12.64
N ASP A 96 9.11 -20.00 -13.51
CA ASP A 96 10.55 -20.11 -13.26
C ASP A 96 11.36 -18.87 -13.69
N GLN A 97 10.70 -17.85 -14.26
CA GLN A 97 11.33 -16.60 -14.67
C GLN A 97 11.35 -15.53 -13.57
N TYR A 98 10.61 -15.71 -12.49
CA TYR A 98 10.53 -14.75 -11.39
C TYR A 98 10.46 -15.44 -10.03
N ASP A 99 10.72 -14.67 -8.99
CA ASP A 99 10.50 -15.07 -7.61
C ASP A 99 9.64 -14.01 -6.90
N ILE A 100 8.78 -14.46 -6.00
CA ILE A 100 7.97 -13.62 -5.13
C ILE A 100 7.79 -14.27 -3.77
N LEU A 101 8.03 -13.48 -2.73
CA LEU A 101 7.75 -13.85 -1.36
C LEU A 101 6.49 -13.14 -0.87
N TRP A 102 5.53 -13.89 -0.35
CA TRP A 102 4.32 -13.37 0.29
C TRP A 102 4.33 -13.58 1.81
N VAL A 103 4.07 -12.51 2.54
CA VAL A 103 3.99 -12.53 4.00
C VAL A 103 2.70 -11.84 4.45
N GLU A 104 1.87 -12.56 5.17
CA GLU A 104 0.70 -12.01 5.86
C GLU A 104 1.15 -11.31 7.13
N HIS A 105 0.61 -10.11 7.38
CA HIS A 105 0.62 -9.44 8.67
C HIS A 105 -0.82 -9.26 9.16
N ALA A 106 -1.03 -9.58 10.42
CA ALA A 106 -2.30 -9.43 11.12
C ALA A 106 -2.08 -8.85 12.53
N ASP A 107 -1.21 -7.84 12.64
CA ASP A 107 -0.77 -7.25 13.90
C ASP A 107 -1.28 -5.80 14.10
N LYS A 108 -2.13 -5.30 13.21
CA LYS A 108 -2.67 -3.94 13.29
C LYS A 108 -4.10 -3.93 13.76
N ASP A 109 -4.43 -2.93 14.58
CA ASP A 109 -5.79 -2.70 15.05
C ASP A 109 -6.38 -3.88 15.86
N ILE A 110 -5.52 -4.60 16.63
CA ILE A 110 -5.90 -5.67 17.55
C ILE A 110 -6.58 -5.07 18.77
N ASP A 111 -7.75 -5.61 19.17
CA ASP A 111 -8.47 -5.29 20.40
C ASP A 111 -9.12 -6.55 21.00
N GLU A 112 -9.87 -6.39 22.09
CA GLU A 112 -10.54 -7.53 22.75
C GLU A 112 -11.60 -8.22 21.86
N ALA A 113 -12.26 -7.46 20.98
CA ALA A 113 -13.25 -7.99 20.05
C ALA A 113 -12.60 -8.61 18.81
N HIS A 114 -11.38 -8.17 18.47
CA HIS A 114 -10.65 -8.61 17.29
C HIS A 114 -9.23 -9.02 17.70
N PRO A 115 -9.05 -10.23 18.23
CA PRO A 115 -7.76 -10.75 18.67
C PRO A 115 -6.80 -11.03 17.49
N VAL A 116 -7.35 -11.11 16.28
CA VAL A 116 -6.59 -11.14 15.03
C VAL A 116 -6.69 -9.77 14.39
N GLY A 117 -5.56 -9.18 14.03
CA GLY A 117 -5.50 -7.85 13.46
C GLY A 117 -5.94 -7.79 11.99
N ARG A 118 -5.98 -6.59 11.48
CA ARG A 118 -6.37 -6.27 10.12
C ARG A 118 -5.40 -6.89 9.10
N LEU A 119 -5.94 -7.48 8.02
CA LEU A 119 -5.16 -8.16 7.00
C LEU A 119 -4.26 -7.19 6.20
N GLU A 120 -3.00 -7.57 6.06
CA GLU A 120 -2.06 -6.98 5.13
C GLU A 120 -1.23 -8.08 4.46
N LEU A 121 -1.37 -8.25 3.15
CA LEU A 121 -0.58 -9.17 2.35
C LEU A 121 0.62 -8.42 1.79
N ASN A 122 1.79 -8.69 2.33
CA ASN A 122 3.04 -8.07 1.93
C ASN A 122 3.74 -8.92 0.88
N PHE A 123 4.41 -8.29 -0.10
CA PHE A 123 5.18 -9.00 -1.11
C PHE A 123 6.56 -8.40 -1.33
N VAL A 124 7.50 -9.26 -1.70
CA VAL A 124 8.85 -8.88 -2.15
C VAL A 124 9.18 -9.64 -3.43
N ILE A 125 9.62 -8.92 -4.46
CA ILE A 125 9.94 -9.44 -5.77
C ILE A 125 11.39 -9.05 -6.10
N PRO A 126 12.34 -9.98 -6.27
CA PRO A 126 13.68 -9.68 -6.78
C PRO A 126 13.62 -9.05 -8.18
N CYS A 127 14.44 -8.03 -8.44
CA CYS A 127 14.44 -7.30 -9.70
C CYS A 127 15.37 -7.93 -10.74
N GLN A 128 15.33 -9.25 -10.88
CA GLN A 128 16.06 -10.02 -11.86
C GLN A 128 15.15 -11.07 -12.48
N GLU A 129 15.14 -11.14 -13.81
CA GLU A 129 14.49 -12.23 -14.53
C GLU A 129 15.44 -13.44 -14.51
N LEU A 130 14.94 -14.60 -14.07
CA LEU A 130 15.78 -15.69 -13.59
C LEU A 130 16.42 -16.52 -14.71
N ARG A 131 15.76 -16.66 -15.87
CA ARG A 131 16.33 -17.41 -17.00
C ARG A 131 17.43 -16.63 -17.72
N SER A 132 17.17 -15.35 -18.03
CA SER A 132 18.12 -14.53 -18.80
C SER A 132 19.10 -13.75 -17.92
N GLY A 133 18.85 -13.70 -16.60
CA GLY A 133 19.63 -12.88 -15.69
C GLY A 133 19.45 -11.37 -15.90
N LYS A 134 18.58 -10.93 -16.80
CA LYS A 134 18.36 -9.52 -17.10
C LYS A 134 17.66 -8.79 -15.95
N SER A 135 17.87 -7.46 -15.89
CA SER A 135 17.13 -6.62 -14.94
C SER A 135 15.63 -6.71 -15.18
N PHE A 136 14.88 -6.98 -14.13
CA PHE A 136 13.43 -7.08 -14.13
C PHE A 136 12.80 -5.91 -13.36
N GLN A 137 11.77 -5.31 -13.93
CA GLN A 137 10.99 -4.26 -13.26
C GLN A 137 9.53 -4.70 -13.19
N PRO A 138 9.11 -5.27 -12.05
CA PRO A 138 7.75 -5.79 -11.88
C PRO A 138 6.68 -4.71 -12.06
N TYR A 139 6.94 -3.51 -11.57
CA TYR A 139 6.00 -2.40 -11.60
C TYR A 139 6.67 -1.07 -11.94
N TYR A 140 6.15 -0.41 -13.00
CA TYR A 140 6.50 0.94 -13.42
C TYR A 140 5.22 1.79 -13.46
N GLU A 141 5.08 2.69 -12.49
CA GLU A 141 3.83 3.43 -12.23
C GLU A 141 3.17 4.03 -13.49
N PRO A 142 3.89 4.73 -14.38
CA PRO A 142 3.26 5.33 -15.57
C PRO A 142 2.63 4.32 -16.54
N ALA A 143 3.17 3.10 -16.63
CA ALA A 143 2.67 2.07 -17.54
C ALA A 143 1.69 1.10 -16.87
N ASP A 144 1.93 0.77 -15.59
CA ASP A 144 1.26 -0.34 -14.92
C ASP A 144 0.08 0.09 -14.03
N GLN A 145 0.00 1.38 -13.68
CA GLN A 145 -0.99 1.89 -12.71
C GLN A 145 -2.44 1.58 -13.11
N LYS A 146 -2.78 1.77 -14.39
CA LYS A 146 -4.16 1.53 -14.87
C LYS A 146 -4.54 0.07 -14.72
N ARG A 147 -3.66 -0.86 -15.13
CA ARG A 147 -3.88 -2.31 -15.02
C ARG A 147 -4.06 -2.74 -13.56
N VAL A 148 -3.16 -2.32 -12.68
CA VAL A 148 -3.22 -2.68 -11.25
C VAL A 148 -4.44 -2.07 -10.56
N ASN A 149 -4.83 -0.85 -10.91
CA ASN A 149 -6.04 -0.22 -10.37
C ASN A 149 -7.31 -0.91 -10.84
N ALA A 150 -7.38 -1.28 -12.12
CA ALA A 150 -8.51 -2.00 -12.69
C ALA A 150 -8.69 -3.36 -12.01
N TRP A 151 -7.64 -4.15 -11.90
CA TRP A 151 -7.65 -5.41 -11.15
C TRP A 151 -8.11 -5.21 -9.69
N LYS A 152 -7.53 -4.25 -9.00
CA LYS A 152 -7.89 -3.93 -7.61
C LYS A 152 -9.39 -3.61 -7.46
N ASN A 153 -9.96 -2.84 -8.39
CA ASN A 153 -11.37 -2.48 -8.35
C ASN A 153 -12.27 -3.71 -8.58
N ILE A 154 -11.88 -4.60 -9.51
CA ILE A 154 -12.57 -5.87 -9.77
C ILE A 154 -12.54 -6.74 -8.52
N ILE A 155 -11.38 -6.98 -7.91
CA ILE A 155 -11.25 -7.75 -6.66
C ILE A 155 -12.11 -7.15 -5.56
N ASN A 156 -12.08 -5.84 -5.35
CA ASN A 156 -12.89 -5.18 -4.34
C ASN A 156 -14.40 -5.38 -4.57
N SER A 157 -14.84 -5.60 -5.80
CA SER A 157 -16.24 -5.83 -6.12
C SER A 157 -16.68 -7.29 -6.01
N GLU A 158 -15.76 -8.22 -6.24
CA GLU A 158 -16.07 -9.66 -6.33
C GLU A 158 -15.83 -10.43 -5.03
N VAL A 159 -14.71 -10.12 -4.34
CA VAL A 159 -14.36 -10.81 -3.09
C VAL A 159 -15.24 -10.31 -1.95
N LYS A 160 -15.73 -11.25 -1.16
CA LYS A 160 -16.57 -10.99 0.01
C LYS A 160 -15.91 -11.54 1.27
N THR A 161 -16.23 -10.93 2.39
CA THR A 161 -15.88 -11.45 3.70
C THR A 161 -16.61 -12.78 3.96
N ILE A 162 -16.18 -13.53 4.96
CA ILE A 162 -16.88 -14.76 5.40
C ILE A 162 -18.34 -14.49 5.82
N LYS A 163 -18.68 -13.24 6.14
CA LYS A 163 -20.04 -12.77 6.44
C LYS A 163 -20.85 -12.43 5.19
N GLY A 164 -20.26 -12.54 3.99
CA GLY A 164 -20.90 -12.23 2.72
C GLY A 164 -20.89 -10.74 2.36
N GLU A 165 -20.22 -9.88 3.15
CA GLU A 165 -20.10 -8.45 2.89
C GLU A 165 -18.98 -8.19 1.86
N PRO A 166 -19.15 -7.26 0.92
CA PRO A 166 -18.11 -6.90 -0.04
C PRO A 166 -16.94 -6.21 0.66
N LEU A 167 -15.73 -6.37 0.10
CA LEU A 167 -14.55 -5.69 0.62
C LEU A 167 -14.73 -4.17 0.58
N SER A 168 -14.16 -3.49 1.56
CA SER A 168 -14.10 -2.03 1.60
C SER A 168 -13.36 -1.48 0.38
N ASP A 169 -13.97 -0.53 -0.31
CA ASP A 169 -13.36 0.11 -1.47
C ASP A 169 -13.21 1.62 -1.23
N PRO A 170 -11.99 2.16 -1.27
CA PRO A 170 -11.78 3.58 -1.08
C PRO A 170 -12.37 4.44 -2.22
N ASN A 171 -12.68 3.84 -3.37
CA ASN A 171 -13.25 4.53 -4.52
C ASN A 171 -14.79 4.41 -4.58
N ASP A 172 -15.39 3.54 -3.78
CA ASP A 172 -16.84 3.38 -3.70
C ASP A 172 -17.39 4.18 -2.51
N PRO A 173 -18.23 5.21 -2.74
CA PRO A 173 -18.78 6.03 -1.67
C PRO A 173 -19.58 5.24 -0.63
N GLU A 174 -20.28 4.19 -1.05
CA GLU A 174 -21.07 3.34 -0.14
C GLU A 174 -20.20 2.46 0.74
N ARG A 175 -19.05 2.02 0.24
CA ARG A 175 -18.10 1.14 0.94
C ARG A 175 -16.92 1.87 1.54
N LYS A 176 -16.78 3.15 1.24
CA LYS A 176 -15.72 4.00 1.78
C LYS A 176 -15.95 4.25 3.25
N ARG A 177 -15.10 3.72 4.09
CA ARG A 177 -15.09 4.06 5.52
C ARG A 177 -14.61 5.51 5.69
N LEU A 178 -15.18 6.22 6.67
CA LEU A 178 -14.70 7.55 7.06
C LEU A 178 -13.22 7.49 7.40
N VAL A 179 -12.42 8.27 6.71
CA VAL A 179 -10.96 8.27 6.86
C VAL A 179 -10.55 9.56 7.53
N ASN A 180 -9.63 9.47 8.45
CA ASN A 180 -8.98 10.67 8.98
C ASN A 180 -8.28 11.42 7.82
N PRO A 181 -8.70 12.66 7.49
CA PRO A 181 -8.15 13.44 6.37
C PRO A 181 -6.66 13.77 6.53
N TYR A 182 -6.09 13.52 7.71
CA TYR A 182 -4.66 13.67 7.98
C TYR A 182 -3.88 12.37 7.86
N SER A 183 -4.53 11.23 7.62
CA SER A 183 -3.83 10.00 7.37
C SER A 183 -2.93 10.15 6.14
N SER A 184 -1.64 9.90 6.30
CA SER A 184 -0.65 9.99 5.21
C SER A 184 -0.69 8.78 4.25
N ASN A 185 -1.39 7.74 4.63
CA ASN A 185 -1.55 6.52 3.86
C ASN A 185 -3.03 6.31 3.60
N ALA A 186 -3.35 5.84 2.41
CA ALA A 186 -4.70 5.56 1.96
C ALA A 186 -5.60 4.92 3.04
N PRO A 187 -6.88 4.84 2.82
CA PRO A 187 -7.94 4.89 3.80
C PRO A 187 -7.74 3.91 4.94
N ARG A 188 -7.23 4.39 6.05
CA ARG A 188 -7.41 3.72 7.33
C ARG A 188 -8.72 4.21 7.89
N PRO A 189 -9.64 3.34 8.24
CA PRO A 189 -10.80 3.71 9.00
C PRO A 189 -10.36 3.91 10.45
N THR A 190 -9.76 5.03 10.75
CA THR A 190 -9.69 5.50 12.13
C THR A 190 -10.73 6.59 12.21
N PRO A 191 -11.85 6.35 12.87
CA PRO A 191 -12.70 7.44 13.29
C PRO A 191 -11.83 8.31 14.20
N PHE A 192 -11.55 9.52 13.76
CA PHE A 192 -11.03 10.51 14.69
C PHE A 192 -12.17 10.81 15.64
N ASP A 193 -12.07 10.28 16.85
CA ASP A 193 -13.07 10.57 17.88
C ASP A 193 -12.77 11.92 18.52
N VAL A 194 -13.35 12.98 17.95
CA VAL A 194 -13.29 14.32 18.53
C VAL A 194 -14.05 14.40 19.87
N LYS A 195 -14.90 13.42 20.19
CA LYS A 195 -15.62 13.41 21.48
C LYS A 195 -14.65 13.41 22.67
N THR A 196 -13.42 12.95 22.47
CA THR A 196 -12.37 12.98 23.50
C THR A 196 -11.54 14.26 23.52
N TYR A 197 -11.63 15.12 22.49
CA TYR A 197 -10.85 16.35 22.38
C TYR A 197 -11.56 17.49 23.14
N THR A 198 -11.01 17.83 24.29
CA THR A 198 -11.59 18.82 25.19
C THR A 198 -11.16 20.25 24.83
N LYS A 199 -11.86 21.25 25.40
CA LYS A 199 -11.43 22.66 25.30
C LYS A 199 -9.98 22.84 25.82
N LYS A 200 -9.63 22.14 26.91
CA LYS A 200 -8.28 22.17 27.48
C LYS A 200 -7.21 21.65 26.49
N ASP A 201 -7.54 20.61 25.72
CA ASP A 201 -6.63 20.10 24.69
C ASP A 201 -6.49 21.10 23.55
N ALA A 202 -7.57 21.77 23.16
CA ALA A 202 -7.56 22.84 22.17
C ALA A 202 -6.68 24.02 22.58
N ASP A 203 -6.81 24.48 23.81
CA ASP A 203 -6.01 25.58 24.37
C ASP A 203 -4.54 25.19 24.43
N LYS A 204 -4.22 23.97 24.85
CA LYS A 204 -2.85 23.42 24.85
C LYS A 204 -2.23 23.32 23.45
N ASP A 205 -3.02 22.90 22.46
CA ASP A 205 -2.54 22.82 21.09
C ASP A 205 -2.33 24.22 20.49
N GLU A 206 -3.17 25.21 20.82
CA GLU A 206 -2.96 26.61 20.44
C GLU A 206 -1.67 27.17 21.05
N GLU A 207 -1.40 26.91 22.31
CA GLU A 207 -0.15 27.29 22.97
C GLU A 207 1.06 26.59 22.30
N THR A 208 0.93 25.30 21.97
CA THR A 208 1.97 24.54 21.27
C THR A 208 2.23 25.10 19.88
N ILE A 209 1.21 25.52 19.15
CA ILE A 209 1.37 26.15 17.84
C ILE A 209 2.03 27.54 17.96
N ALA A 210 1.62 28.29 18.97
CA ALA A 210 2.17 29.63 19.23
C ALA A 210 3.64 29.60 19.70
N ASN A 211 4.03 28.58 20.49
CA ASN A 211 5.37 28.39 21.05
C ASN A 211 5.80 26.92 20.92
N PRO A 212 6.19 26.44 19.73
CA PRO A 212 6.43 25.03 19.49
C PRO A 212 7.68 24.52 20.17
N PRO A 213 7.59 23.51 21.06
CA PRO A 213 8.76 22.92 21.72
C PRO A 213 9.59 22.05 20.76
N SER A 214 8.94 21.45 19.74
CA SER A 214 9.59 20.61 18.74
C SER A 214 8.76 20.55 17.44
N ARG A 215 9.40 20.06 16.36
CA ARG A 215 8.75 19.85 15.07
C ARG A 215 7.57 18.88 15.15
N ASN A 216 7.74 17.78 15.87
CA ASN A 216 6.73 16.72 15.97
C ASN A 216 5.51 17.22 16.74
N LEU A 217 5.72 17.88 17.87
CA LEU A 217 4.62 18.45 18.66
C LEU A 217 3.87 19.53 17.89
N LEU A 218 4.58 20.38 17.13
CA LEU A 218 3.94 21.36 16.26
C LEU A 218 3.10 20.69 15.16
N GLU A 219 3.63 19.64 14.50
CA GLU A 219 2.90 18.89 13.49
C GLU A 219 1.61 18.26 14.05
N GLU A 220 1.69 17.65 15.22
CA GLU A 220 0.55 17.02 15.89
C GLU A 220 -0.49 18.04 16.31
N ALA A 221 -0.08 19.15 16.94
CA ALA A 221 -0.98 20.21 17.37
C ALA A 221 -1.72 20.84 16.18
N ILE A 222 -1.01 21.13 15.08
CA ILE A 222 -1.62 21.60 13.83
C ILE A 222 -2.67 20.62 13.33
N LYS A 223 -2.35 19.33 13.26
CA LYS A 223 -3.26 18.31 12.75
C LYS A 223 -4.54 18.21 13.62
N ARG A 224 -4.40 18.16 14.93
CA ARG A 224 -5.55 18.08 15.84
C ARG A 224 -6.45 19.32 15.74
N ARG A 225 -5.87 20.52 15.75
CA ARG A 225 -6.63 21.77 15.62
C ARG A 225 -7.34 21.91 14.28
N LEU A 226 -6.68 21.60 13.17
CA LEU A 226 -7.31 21.64 11.85
C LEU A 226 -8.41 20.59 11.70
N LEU A 227 -8.28 19.46 12.38
CA LEU A 227 -9.29 18.43 12.37
C LEU A 227 -10.56 18.88 13.12
N LEU A 228 -10.38 19.56 14.25
CA LEU A 228 -11.48 20.21 14.95
C LEU A 228 -12.12 21.32 14.09
N ASP A 229 -11.31 22.14 13.44
CA ASP A 229 -11.77 23.17 12.53
C ASP A 229 -12.57 22.61 11.35
N TRP A 230 -12.15 21.46 10.81
CA TRP A 230 -12.90 20.75 9.77
C TRP A 230 -14.27 20.28 10.26
N GLN A 231 -14.34 19.69 11.46
CA GLN A 231 -15.62 19.23 12.02
C GLN A 231 -16.57 20.38 12.32
N ASN A 232 -16.04 21.55 12.63
CA ASN A 232 -16.80 22.78 12.84
C ASN A 232 -17.09 23.54 11.52
N GLY A 233 -16.79 22.94 10.35
CA GLY A 233 -17.02 23.58 9.07
C GLY A 233 -16.05 24.72 8.71
N ILE A 234 -14.98 24.92 9.48
CA ILE A 234 -14.04 26.03 9.33
C ILE A 234 -12.94 25.70 8.30
N ALA A 235 -12.44 24.47 8.27
CA ALA A 235 -11.34 24.04 7.39
C ALA A 235 -11.81 23.08 6.29
N MET A 236 -12.77 23.51 5.48
CA MET A 236 -13.49 22.67 4.51
C MET A 236 -12.79 22.53 3.14
N ASN A 237 -11.74 23.27 2.85
CA ASN A 237 -10.97 23.16 1.62
C ASN A 237 -9.53 23.66 1.82
N ARG A 238 -8.66 23.36 0.85
CA ARG A 238 -7.24 23.74 0.89
C ARG A 238 -7.03 25.24 1.20
N ARG A 239 -7.78 26.13 0.59
CA ARG A 239 -7.65 27.56 0.80
C ARG A 239 -7.96 27.95 2.25
N MET A 240 -8.98 27.34 2.85
CA MET A 240 -9.34 27.58 4.24
C MET A 240 -8.27 27.03 5.19
N VAL A 241 -7.70 25.86 4.90
CA VAL A 241 -6.57 25.30 5.66
C VAL A 241 -5.36 26.25 5.61
N LEU A 242 -4.97 26.75 4.42
CA LEU A 242 -3.88 27.69 4.28
C LEU A 242 -4.12 28.96 5.11
N ARG A 243 -5.29 29.56 4.99
CA ARG A 243 -5.68 30.76 5.77
C ARG A 243 -5.60 30.49 7.28
N ARG A 244 -6.00 29.29 7.73
CA ARG A 244 -5.96 28.95 9.14
C ARG A 244 -4.53 28.82 9.67
N LEU A 245 -3.63 28.22 8.89
CA LEU A 245 -2.20 28.15 9.21
C LEU A 245 -1.56 29.53 9.31
N GLU A 246 -1.90 30.44 8.39
CA GLU A 246 -1.45 31.83 8.42
C GLU A 246 -1.99 32.60 9.65
N GLN A 247 -3.25 32.40 10.02
CA GLN A 247 -3.83 32.98 11.24
C GLN A 247 -3.11 32.53 12.52
N TRP A 248 -2.54 31.34 12.53
CA TRP A 248 -1.69 30.85 13.63
C TRP A 248 -0.23 31.37 13.55
N GLY A 249 0.06 32.31 12.67
CA GLY A 249 1.39 32.88 12.52
C GLY A 249 2.43 31.97 11.87
N LEU A 250 1.98 30.95 11.15
CA LEU A 250 2.85 30.03 10.42
C LEU A 250 3.10 30.55 9.01
N THR A 251 4.35 30.50 8.57
CA THR A 251 4.74 30.84 7.20
C THR A 251 4.66 29.61 6.30
N ILE A 252 3.96 29.71 5.18
CA ILE A 252 3.83 28.64 4.19
C ILE A 252 4.99 28.68 3.22
N ASN A 253 5.90 27.69 3.27
CA ASN A 253 7.10 27.66 2.41
C ASN A 253 6.84 27.01 1.05
N ARG A 254 5.95 26.03 0.98
CA ARG A 254 5.58 25.30 -0.24
C ARG A 254 4.09 25.05 -0.28
N GLY A 255 3.32 26.07 -0.65
CA GLY A 255 1.87 25.98 -0.84
C GLY A 255 1.43 25.30 -2.14
N ASN A 256 2.31 25.21 -3.13
CA ASN A 256 1.99 24.69 -4.47
C ASN A 256 2.21 23.18 -4.64
N SER A 257 2.70 22.46 -3.61
CA SER A 257 2.83 21.02 -3.70
C SER A 257 1.46 20.36 -3.75
N GLU A 258 1.27 19.40 -4.63
CA GLU A 258 -0.01 18.69 -4.80
C GLU A 258 -0.40 17.84 -3.59
N LYS A 259 0.59 17.20 -2.94
CA LYS A 259 0.36 16.19 -1.90
C LYS A 259 0.73 16.62 -0.48
N THR A 260 1.40 17.76 -0.31
CA THR A 260 1.93 18.16 1.01
C THR A 260 1.97 19.67 1.16
N LEU A 261 2.01 20.13 2.42
CA LEU A 261 2.35 21.50 2.78
C LEU A 261 3.65 21.52 3.57
N SER A 262 4.38 22.62 3.50
CA SER A 262 5.52 22.89 4.38
C SER A 262 5.33 24.26 5.01
N VAL A 263 5.39 24.27 6.33
CA VAL A 263 5.25 25.50 7.12
C VAL A 263 6.46 25.70 8.01
N THR A 264 6.72 26.94 8.38
CA THR A 264 7.71 27.32 9.42
C THR A 264 7.04 28.18 10.48
N SER A 265 7.49 28.00 11.71
CA SER A 265 7.23 28.93 12.79
C SER A 265 8.48 29.78 13.01
N SER A 266 8.32 31.09 13.20
CA SER A 266 9.44 31.97 13.55
C SER A 266 10.06 31.63 14.91
N LYS A 267 9.33 30.86 15.75
CA LYS A 267 9.77 30.46 17.09
C LYS A 267 10.40 29.08 17.11
N LEU A 268 10.47 28.37 15.98
CA LEU A 268 11.10 27.05 15.87
C LEU A 268 12.34 27.13 14.99
N ALA A 269 13.52 27.15 15.59
CA ALA A 269 14.78 27.24 14.88
C ALA A 269 15.72 26.08 15.25
N ASP A 270 16.66 25.80 14.37
CA ASP A 270 17.76 24.88 14.62
C ASP A 270 18.83 25.50 15.54
N LYS A 271 19.88 24.75 15.84
CA LYS A 271 21.00 25.18 16.69
C LYS A 271 21.72 26.43 16.19
N ASN A 272 21.55 26.75 14.91
CA ASN A 272 22.17 27.89 14.23
C ASN A 272 21.19 29.08 14.05
N GLY A 273 20.01 29.01 14.67
CA GLY A 273 18.98 30.03 14.56
C GLY A 273 18.19 30.00 13.25
N LYS A 274 18.39 29.00 12.39
CA LYS A 274 17.64 28.87 11.12
C LYS A 274 16.25 28.28 11.37
N PRO A 275 15.17 28.91 10.84
CA PRO A 275 13.82 28.41 10.98
C PRO A 275 13.68 26.98 10.46
N MET A 276 13.12 26.10 11.28
CA MET A 276 12.91 24.69 10.91
C MET A 276 11.55 24.51 10.22
N GLY A 277 11.58 23.91 9.03
CA GLY A 277 10.39 23.56 8.30
C GLY A 277 9.69 22.30 8.87
N VAL A 278 8.39 22.35 9.00
CA VAL A 278 7.52 21.22 9.31
C VAL A 278 6.77 20.83 8.04
N ARG A 279 6.85 19.55 7.68
CA ARG A 279 6.18 19.03 6.50
C ARG A 279 4.87 18.34 6.89
N LEU A 280 3.77 18.93 6.52
CA LEU A 280 2.42 18.44 6.76
C LEU A 280 1.99 17.51 5.62
N LYS A 281 1.57 16.29 5.95
CA LYS A 281 1.11 15.26 5.01
C LYS A 281 -0.27 14.75 5.43
N GLY A 282 -1.05 14.32 4.46
CA GLY A 282 -2.40 13.78 4.63
C GLY A 282 -3.41 14.48 3.74
N GLY A 283 -4.60 13.91 3.58
CA GLY A 283 -5.60 14.38 2.62
C GLY A 283 -5.95 15.86 2.75
N MET A 284 -6.00 16.41 3.96
CA MET A 284 -6.30 17.82 4.20
C MET A 284 -5.23 18.78 3.65
N PHE A 285 -4.01 18.28 3.44
CA PHE A 285 -2.88 19.06 2.90
C PHE A 285 -2.67 18.84 1.39
N GLU A 286 -3.55 18.10 0.73
CA GLU A 286 -3.52 17.90 -0.71
C GLU A 286 -4.19 19.06 -1.44
N LYS A 287 -3.71 19.36 -2.65
CA LYS A 287 -4.20 20.49 -3.46
C LYS A 287 -5.69 20.42 -3.75
N GLY A 288 -6.20 19.22 -3.99
CA GLY A 288 -7.62 18.95 -4.24
C GLY A 288 -8.46 18.71 -3.00
N PHE A 289 -7.97 19.03 -1.79
CA PHE A 289 -8.70 18.76 -0.57
C PHE A 289 -10.09 19.43 -0.57
N SER A 290 -11.10 18.62 -0.31
CA SER A 290 -12.46 19.06 -0.02
C SER A 290 -12.95 18.34 1.24
N GLY A 291 -13.22 19.10 2.28
CA GLY A 291 -13.73 18.57 3.56
C GLY A 291 -15.09 17.89 3.44
N TYR A 292 -15.84 18.22 2.40
CA TYR A 292 -17.12 17.57 2.10
C TYR A 292 -16.98 16.08 1.76
N GLN A 293 -15.81 15.63 1.32
CA GLN A 293 -15.55 14.19 1.08
C GLN A 293 -15.61 13.36 2.36
N PHE A 294 -15.45 14.01 3.51
CA PHE A 294 -15.38 13.37 4.83
C PHE A 294 -16.59 13.67 5.69
N ASP A 295 -17.54 14.46 5.18
CA ASP A 295 -18.80 14.80 5.86
C ASP A 295 -19.80 13.65 5.65
N PRO A 296 -20.41 13.07 6.70
CA PRO A 296 -21.43 12.05 6.58
C PRO A 296 -22.62 12.44 5.68
N GLU A 297 -23.03 13.71 5.73
CA GLU A 297 -24.11 14.21 4.87
C GLU A 297 -23.65 14.47 3.42
N ALA A 298 -22.36 14.80 3.22
CA ALA A 298 -21.80 14.91 1.89
C ALA A 298 -21.68 13.54 1.19
N LYS A 299 -21.61 12.45 1.98
CA LYS A 299 -21.63 11.07 1.48
C LYS A 299 -22.92 10.77 0.72
N GLU A 300 -24.08 11.20 1.22
CA GLU A 300 -25.36 11.04 0.52
C GLU A 300 -25.43 11.93 -0.72
N ARG A 301 -24.87 13.13 -0.66
CA ARG A 301 -24.84 14.06 -1.82
C ARG A 301 -23.86 13.59 -2.90
N GLU A 302 -22.69 13.06 -2.53
CA GLU A 302 -21.74 12.46 -3.46
C GLU A 302 -22.26 11.14 -4.03
N HIS A 303 -22.94 10.34 -3.22
CA HIS A 303 -23.58 9.12 -3.64
C HIS A 303 -24.66 9.41 -4.72
N SER A 304 -25.49 10.44 -4.50
CA SER A 304 -26.46 10.92 -5.48
C SER A 304 -25.80 11.44 -6.79
N ARG A 305 -24.58 12.00 -6.71
CA ARG A 305 -23.82 12.42 -7.90
C ARG A 305 -23.10 11.25 -8.57
N TYR A 306 -22.65 10.28 -7.79
CA TYR A 306 -21.97 9.09 -8.25
C TYR A 306 -22.92 8.19 -9.06
N ASP A 307 -24.12 7.94 -8.55
CA ASP A 307 -25.16 7.17 -9.26
C ASP A 307 -25.64 7.83 -10.56
N LYS A 308 -25.52 9.14 -10.68
CA LYS A 308 -25.92 9.89 -11.86
C LYS A 308 -24.86 9.96 -12.95
N SER A 309 -23.59 9.68 -12.64
CA SER A 309 -22.49 9.88 -13.61
C SER A 309 -21.98 8.61 -14.28
N VAL A 310 -22.00 7.46 -13.63
CA VAL A 310 -21.55 6.17 -14.19
C VAL A 310 -22.21 5.02 -13.44
N ASN A 311 -22.96 4.18 -14.13
CA ASN A 311 -23.51 2.94 -13.59
C ASN A 311 -22.36 2.03 -13.08
N ARG A 312 -22.59 1.24 -12.01
CA ARG A 312 -21.62 0.26 -11.51
C ARG A 312 -21.20 -0.76 -12.56
N GLU A 313 -22.13 -1.16 -13.40
CA GLU A 313 -21.86 -2.08 -14.52
C GLU A 313 -20.93 -1.45 -15.53
N ASP A 314 -21.15 -0.19 -15.92
CA ASP A 314 -20.29 0.53 -16.86
C ASP A 314 -18.85 0.68 -16.31
N ARG A 315 -18.71 0.84 -15.00
CA ARG A 315 -17.38 0.88 -14.36
C ARG A 315 -16.70 -0.46 -14.36
N LYS A 316 -17.41 -1.52 -14.01
CA LYS A 316 -16.87 -2.87 -14.05
C LYS A 316 -16.39 -3.19 -15.46
N GLN A 317 -17.20 -2.90 -16.45
CA GLN A 317 -16.84 -3.10 -17.86
C GLN A 317 -15.62 -2.28 -18.27
N LEU A 318 -15.50 -1.03 -17.81
CA LEU A 318 -14.33 -0.18 -18.06
C LEU A 318 -13.07 -0.72 -17.38
N ASP A 319 -13.18 -1.19 -16.13
CA ASP A 319 -12.07 -1.82 -15.42
C ASP A 319 -11.65 -3.14 -16.11
N GLU A 320 -12.58 -3.96 -16.57
CA GLU A 320 -12.28 -5.17 -17.33
C GLU A 320 -11.53 -4.85 -18.64
N GLN A 321 -11.97 -3.81 -19.37
CA GLN A 321 -11.26 -3.35 -20.58
C GLN A 321 -9.84 -2.83 -20.26
N HIS A 322 -9.71 -2.02 -19.22
CA HIS A 322 -8.40 -1.51 -18.80
C HIS A 322 -7.46 -2.63 -18.33
N LEU A 323 -8.00 -3.64 -17.68
CA LEU A 323 -7.25 -4.81 -17.24
C LEU A 323 -6.78 -5.62 -18.44
N ALA A 324 -7.67 -5.97 -19.36
CA ALA A 324 -7.33 -6.75 -20.57
C ALA A 324 -6.27 -6.04 -21.41
N THR A 325 -6.50 -4.77 -21.76
CA THR A 325 -5.53 -3.97 -22.53
C THR A 325 -4.19 -3.85 -21.79
N GLY A 326 -4.22 -3.67 -20.46
CA GLY A 326 -3.00 -3.55 -19.66
C GLY A 326 -2.22 -4.86 -19.58
N ILE A 327 -2.89 -6.01 -19.59
CA ILE A 327 -2.27 -7.33 -19.66
C ILE A 327 -1.58 -7.50 -21.01
N GLU A 328 -2.27 -7.29 -22.12
CA GLU A 328 -1.71 -7.40 -23.49
C GLU A 328 -0.42 -6.57 -23.67
N ILE A 329 -0.46 -5.30 -23.21
CA ILE A 329 0.70 -4.40 -23.28
C ILE A 329 1.87 -4.95 -22.45
N LYS A 330 1.60 -5.48 -21.26
CA LYS A 330 2.63 -6.00 -20.37
C LYS A 330 3.22 -7.31 -20.89
N GLU A 331 2.39 -8.20 -21.40
CA GLU A 331 2.82 -9.44 -22.07
C GLU A 331 3.72 -9.15 -23.27
N ALA A 332 3.30 -8.27 -24.16
CA ALA A 332 4.11 -7.85 -25.31
C ALA A 332 5.48 -7.27 -24.87
N TYR A 333 5.47 -6.47 -23.79
CA TYR A 333 6.71 -5.95 -23.22
C TYR A 333 7.62 -7.07 -22.69
N HIS A 334 7.07 -8.02 -21.92
CA HIS A 334 7.82 -9.12 -21.35
C HIS A 334 8.35 -10.06 -22.43
N GLN A 335 7.52 -10.42 -23.43
CA GLN A 335 7.93 -11.24 -24.57
C GLN A 335 9.07 -10.58 -25.35
N LYS A 336 8.96 -9.28 -25.65
CA LYS A 336 10.03 -8.55 -26.33
C LYS A 336 11.33 -8.51 -25.54
N ARG A 337 11.25 -8.43 -24.22
CA ARG A 337 12.43 -8.23 -23.37
C ARG A 337 13.05 -9.53 -22.89
N TYR A 338 12.25 -10.54 -22.60
CA TYR A 338 12.63 -11.79 -21.94
C TYR A 338 12.26 -13.04 -22.76
N GLY A 339 11.33 -12.92 -23.71
CA GLY A 339 10.96 -13.99 -24.63
C GLY A 339 12.10 -14.29 -25.55
N SER A 340 12.44 -15.61 -25.68
CA SER A 340 13.43 -16.17 -26.57
C SER A 340 14.87 -15.71 -26.35
N THR A 341 15.58 -16.40 -25.48
CA THR A 341 17.01 -16.62 -25.70
C THR A 341 17.13 -17.74 -26.75
N ALA A 342 18.03 -17.59 -27.72
CA ALA A 342 18.27 -18.57 -28.81
C ALA A 342 18.55 -20.01 -28.32
N ILE A 343 18.78 -20.19 -27.02
CA ILE A 343 18.92 -21.50 -26.36
C ILE A 343 17.56 -22.22 -26.26
N ALA A 344 16.44 -21.50 -26.09
CA ALA A 344 15.12 -22.12 -26.04
C ALA A 344 14.64 -22.62 -27.40
N GLU A 345 15.03 -21.95 -28.49
CA GLU A 345 14.70 -22.39 -29.85
C GLU A 345 15.50 -23.62 -30.28
N SER A 346 16.76 -23.79 -29.82
CA SER A 346 17.58 -24.97 -30.10
C SER A 346 17.15 -26.23 -29.32
N LEU A 347 16.51 -26.07 -28.16
CA LEU A 347 16.02 -27.20 -27.34
C LEU A 347 14.59 -27.64 -27.71
N VAL A 348 13.85 -26.83 -28.46
CA VAL A 348 12.46 -27.10 -28.85
C VAL A 348 12.38 -27.71 -30.28
N SER A 349 13.48 -27.81 -31.02
CA SER A 349 13.50 -28.45 -32.36
C SER A 349 13.40 -29.99 -32.32
N ASP A 350 13.66 -30.61 -31.17
CA ASP A 350 13.48 -32.05 -31.02
C ASP A 350 12.09 -32.38 -30.45
N THR A 351 11.31 -33.08 -31.24
CA THR A 351 9.92 -33.46 -30.95
C THR A 351 9.78 -34.36 -29.71
N GLU A 352 10.85 -35.05 -29.32
CA GLU A 352 10.92 -35.90 -28.12
C GLU A 352 11.05 -35.08 -26.83
N ALA A 353 11.80 -33.96 -26.86
CA ALA A 353 11.92 -33.06 -25.72
C ALA A 353 10.59 -32.33 -25.36
N LYS A 354 9.69 -32.16 -26.33
CA LYS A 354 8.36 -31.58 -26.07
C LYS A 354 7.46 -32.49 -25.25
N GLN A 355 7.56 -33.78 -25.39
CA GLN A 355 6.77 -34.75 -24.63
C GLN A 355 7.30 -34.91 -23.19
N GLU A 356 8.60 -34.82 -22.97
CA GLU A 356 9.17 -34.86 -21.61
C GLU A 356 8.88 -33.57 -20.81
N LEU A 357 8.82 -32.42 -21.47
CA LEU A 357 8.47 -31.14 -20.78
C LEU A 357 6.98 -31.05 -20.36
N GLU A 358 6.08 -31.69 -21.09
CA GLU A 358 4.67 -31.76 -20.76
C GLU A 358 4.39 -32.71 -19.58
N VAL A 359 5.23 -33.74 -19.40
CA VAL A 359 5.14 -34.70 -18.28
C VAL A 359 5.79 -34.16 -17.00
N ALA A 360 6.72 -33.21 -17.12
CA ALA A 360 7.50 -32.66 -16.02
C ALA A 360 6.84 -31.42 -15.33
N LYS A 361 5.58 -31.10 -15.64
CA LYS A 361 4.87 -30.08 -14.87
C LYS A 361 4.66 -30.62 -13.46
N PRO A 362 5.33 -30.07 -12.42
CA PRO A 362 5.04 -30.48 -11.06
C PRO A 362 3.59 -30.17 -10.75
N ALA A 363 2.87 -31.15 -10.26
CA ALA A 363 1.56 -30.94 -9.65
C ALA A 363 1.68 -29.84 -8.58
N PRO A 364 0.66 -29.01 -8.39
CA PRO A 364 0.70 -27.99 -7.37
C PRO A 364 0.96 -28.67 -6.01
N THR A 365 2.14 -28.38 -5.45
CA THR A 365 2.57 -28.92 -4.16
C THR A 365 1.61 -28.40 -3.10
N GLU A 366 0.87 -29.32 -2.52
CA GLU A 366 0.06 -29.05 -1.33
C GLU A 366 0.95 -28.56 -0.18
N THR A 367 0.50 -27.46 0.42
CA THR A 367 0.83 -26.94 1.76
C THR A 367 2.22 -27.26 2.32
N TYR A 368 3.15 -26.33 2.16
CA TYR A 368 4.39 -26.29 2.93
C TYR A 368 4.09 -25.84 4.36
N SER A 369 4.14 -26.76 5.32
CA SER A 369 4.25 -26.48 6.75
C SER A 369 5.74 -26.44 7.09
N PRO A 370 6.32 -25.31 7.51
CA PRO A 370 7.70 -25.29 7.97
C PRO A 370 7.80 -26.01 9.32
N SER A 371 8.35 -27.21 9.32
CA SER A 371 8.82 -27.85 10.54
C SER A 371 10.09 -27.12 11.00
N PHE A 372 9.93 -26.25 11.98
CA PHE A 372 11.04 -25.61 12.70
C PHE A 372 11.81 -26.69 13.46
N ARG A 373 13.04 -27.00 13.06
CA ARG A 373 14.01 -27.70 13.90
C ARG A 373 14.90 -26.65 14.57
N PRO A 374 14.88 -26.52 15.90
CA PRO A 374 15.90 -25.77 16.59
C PRO A 374 17.20 -26.59 16.54
N GLY A 375 18.17 -26.13 15.80
CA GLY A 375 19.55 -26.61 15.85
C GLY A 375 20.38 -25.70 16.73
N PHE A 376 21.10 -26.31 17.67
CA PHE A 376 22.02 -25.82 18.71
C PHE A 376 22.80 -24.55 18.42
#